data_a299725a1d55f14bb11f82c9543e15ec
#
_entry.id   a299725a1d55f14bb11f82c9543e15ec
#
_cell.length_a   1.000
_cell.length_b   1.000
_cell.length_c   1.000
_cell.angle_alpha   90.00
_cell.angle_beta   90.00
_cell.angle_gamma   90.00
#
_symmetry.space_group_name_H-M   'P 1'
#
loop_
_entity.id
_entity.type
_entity.pdbx_description
1 polymer ?
#
loop_
_entity_poly.entity_id
_entity_poly.type
_entity_poly.pdbx_seq_one_letter_code
_entity_poly.pdbx_strand_id
1 'polypeptide(L)'
;MASSLTIQSVHAAYGAVRVIEDVSVMVKSGETVALLGTNGNGKSTLMKCVMGIVRPKEGSIIAEIDGEKHELVGRTTEQIVDLGIALVPEGRRLFPKLTVEENLLLGAFRPKARSDIKANMDFCFESFPRLAERRRQLAGSMSGGEQQ
;
A
#
# COMPACT_ATOMS: atom_id res chain seq x y z
N MET A 1 -2.73 9.69 16.96
CA MET A 1 -3.73 8.66 17.29
C MET A 1 -3.14 7.31 16.94
N ALA A 2 -3.45 6.27 17.69
CA ALA A 2 -2.85 4.95 17.46
C ALA A 2 -3.62 4.23 16.35
N SER A 3 -2.90 3.74 15.35
CA SER A 3 -3.47 2.89 14.31
C SER A 3 -2.92 1.48 14.47
N SER A 4 -3.70 0.47 14.11
CA SER A 4 -3.23 -0.92 14.09
C SER A 4 -3.86 -1.69 12.94
N LEU A 5 -3.17 -2.76 12.50
CA LEU A 5 -3.70 -3.72 11.55
C LEU A 5 -3.63 -5.10 12.16
N THR A 6 -4.75 -5.79 12.27
CA THR A 6 -4.84 -7.16 12.79
C THR A 6 -5.37 -8.08 11.70
N ILE A 7 -4.58 -9.08 11.36
CA ILE A 7 -4.94 -10.19 10.48
C ILE A 7 -5.12 -11.40 11.37
N GLN A 8 -6.26 -12.08 11.32
CA GLN A 8 -6.59 -13.19 12.19
C GLN A 8 -7.07 -14.39 11.40
N SER A 9 -6.36 -15.50 11.53
CA SER A 9 -6.66 -16.81 10.93
C SER A 9 -7.09 -16.73 9.46
N VAL A 10 -6.33 -15.95 8.67
CA VAL A 10 -6.68 -15.75 7.27
C VAL A 10 -6.29 -16.96 6.43
N HIS A 11 -7.26 -17.43 5.63
CA HIS A 11 -7.09 -18.45 4.59
C HIS A 11 -7.39 -17.84 3.24
N ALA A 12 -6.51 -18.01 2.25
CA ALA A 12 -6.74 -17.52 0.90
C ALA A 12 -6.27 -18.51 -0.17
N ALA A 13 -6.97 -18.50 -1.31
CA ALA A 13 -6.71 -19.41 -2.41
C ALA A 13 -7.00 -18.73 -3.77
N TYR A 14 -6.32 -19.17 -4.80
CA TYR A 14 -6.64 -18.90 -6.20
C TYR A 14 -7.32 -20.12 -6.81
N GLY A 15 -8.64 -20.03 -6.99
CA GLY A 15 -9.45 -21.18 -7.40
C GLY A 15 -9.36 -22.31 -6.37
N ALA A 16 -8.84 -23.47 -6.78
CA ALA A 16 -8.64 -24.64 -5.91
C ALA A 16 -7.28 -24.63 -5.18
N VAL A 17 -6.35 -23.76 -5.58
CA VAL A 17 -4.99 -23.75 -5.03
C VAL A 17 -4.97 -22.89 -3.77
N ARG A 18 -4.77 -23.50 -2.61
CA ARG A 18 -4.55 -22.81 -1.33
C ARG A 18 -3.17 -22.17 -1.32
N VAL A 19 -3.06 -20.92 -0.89
CA VAL A 19 -1.81 -20.14 -0.87
C VAL A 19 -1.51 -19.62 0.53
N ILE A 20 -2.54 -19.35 1.31
CA ILE A 20 -2.44 -18.91 2.71
C ILE A 20 -3.32 -19.82 3.55
N GLU A 21 -2.77 -20.35 4.63
CA GLU A 21 -3.48 -21.19 5.59
C GLU A 21 -3.20 -20.70 7.01
N ASP A 22 -4.24 -20.32 7.73
CA ASP A 22 -4.24 -19.90 9.14
C ASP A 22 -3.16 -18.85 9.50
N VAL A 23 -3.06 -17.80 8.69
CA VAL A 23 -2.08 -16.74 8.95
C VAL A 23 -2.67 -15.67 9.84
N SER A 24 -1.95 -15.39 10.93
CA SER A 24 -2.28 -14.29 11.86
C SER A 24 -1.07 -13.38 12.02
N VAL A 25 -1.29 -12.06 11.88
CA VAL A 25 -0.26 -11.01 12.01
C VAL A 25 -0.90 -9.77 12.63
N MET A 26 -0.17 -9.11 13.51
CA MET A 26 -0.58 -7.80 14.06
C MET A 26 0.53 -6.79 13.82
N VAL A 27 0.15 -5.60 13.40
CA VAL A 27 1.03 -4.42 13.26
C VAL A 27 0.44 -3.29 14.09
N LYS A 28 1.22 -2.76 15.02
CA LYS A 28 0.81 -1.64 15.89
C LYS A 28 1.32 -0.31 15.35
N SER A 29 0.77 0.78 15.85
CA SER A 29 1.23 2.12 15.53
C SER A 29 2.74 2.28 15.76
N GLY A 30 3.46 2.83 14.77
CA GLY A 30 4.91 3.01 14.83
C GLY A 30 5.73 1.73 14.66
N GLU A 31 5.10 0.57 14.48
CA GLU A 31 5.77 -0.71 14.30
C GLU A 31 6.02 -1.01 12.81
N THR A 32 7.15 -1.62 12.53
CA THR A 32 7.45 -2.18 11.20
C THR A 32 7.53 -3.70 11.32
N VAL A 33 6.70 -4.40 10.57
CA VAL A 33 6.68 -5.87 10.52
C VAL A 33 7.21 -6.35 9.17
N ALA A 34 8.24 -7.21 9.20
CA ALA A 34 8.79 -7.83 8.00
C ALA A 34 8.22 -9.23 7.79
N LEU A 35 7.62 -9.47 6.62
CA LEU A 35 7.19 -10.81 6.19
C LEU A 35 8.34 -11.52 5.49
N LEU A 36 8.93 -12.52 6.14
CA LEU A 36 10.04 -13.29 5.61
C LEU A 36 9.55 -14.64 5.07
N GLY A 37 10.25 -15.14 4.06
CA GLY A 37 9.95 -16.43 3.45
C GLY A 37 10.42 -16.50 1.99
N THR A 38 10.51 -17.72 1.46
CA THR A 38 10.89 -17.98 0.05
C THR A 38 9.82 -17.49 -0.92
N ASN A 39 10.15 -17.39 -2.20
CA ASN A 39 9.18 -17.03 -3.23
C ASN A 39 8.08 -18.10 -3.33
N GLY A 40 6.85 -17.66 -3.53
CA GLY A 40 5.68 -18.54 -3.56
C GLY A 40 4.98 -18.78 -2.22
N ASN A 41 5.54 -18.35 -1.08
CA ASN A 41 4.97 -18.58 0.26
C ASN A 41 3.83 -17.60 0.64
N GLY A 42 3.11 -17.05 -0.31
CA GLY A 42 1.90 -16.29 -0.03
C GLY A 42 2.08 -14.87 0.49
N LYS A 43 3.32 -14.34 0.68
CA LYS A 43 3.56 -12.97 1.20
C LYS A 43 2.81 -11.90 0.41
N SER A 44 2.99 -11.89 -0.91
CA SER A 44 2.30 -10.93 -1.78
C SER A 44 0.79 -11.18 -1.83
N THR A 45 0.34 -12.42 -1.61
CA THR A 45 -1.08 -12.75 -1.51
C THR A 45 -1.69 -12.18 -0.24
N LEU A 46 -0.97 -12.24 0.90
CA LEU A 46 -1.42 -11.63 2.15
C LEU A 46 -1.60 -10.12 2.00
N MET A 47 -0.62 -9.44 1.38
CA MET A 47 -0.73 -8.00 1.09
C MET A 47 -1.91 -7.68 0.17
N LYS A 48 -2.18 -8.55 -0.82
CA LYS A 48 -3.34 -8.42 -1.70
C LYS A 48 -4.66 -8.66 -0.96
N CYS A 49 -4.68 -9.52 0.06
CA CYS A 49 -5.85 -9.69 0.93
C CYS A 49 -6.13 -8.42 1.73
N VAL A 50 -5.10 -7.79 2.31
CA VAL A 50 -5.24 -6.51 3.02
C VAL A 50 -5.82 -5.43 2.13
N MET A 51 -5.42 -5.40 0.85
CA MET A 51 -5.89 -4.40 -0.13
C MET A 51 -7.22 -4.76 -0.80
N GLY A 52 -7.88 -5.85 -0.42
CA GLY A 52 -9.14 -6.28 -1.02
C GLY A 52 -9.02 -6.80 -2.46
N ILE A 53 -7.80 -6.97 -2.99
CA ILE A 53 -7.54 -7.49 -4.34
C ILE A 53 -7.80 -9.00 -4.39
N VAL A 54 -7.48 -9.71 -3.30
CA VAL A 54 -7.79 -11.12 -3.10
C VAL A 54 -8.69 -11.23 -1.89
N ARG A 55 -9.86 -11.82 -2.07
CA ARG A 55 -10.80 -12.03 -0.95
C ARG A 55 -10.40 -13.28 -0.17
N PRO A 56 -10.10 -13.17 1.13
CA PRO A 56 -9.94 -14.34 1.99
C PRO A 56 -11.19 -15.23 1.98
N LYS A 57 -10.99 -16.54 2.10
CA LYS A 57 -12.10 -17.50 2.26
C LYS A 57 -12.56 -17.56 3.70
N GLU A 58 -11.63 -17.40 4.65
CA GLU A 58 -11.84 -17.45 6.09
C GLU A 58 -10.93 -16.45 6.79
N GLY A 59 -11.24 -16.11 8.02
CA GLY A 59 -10.50 -15.17 8.84
C GLY A 59 -10.99 -13.74 8.69
N SER A 60 -10.34 -12.81 9.40
CA SER A 60 -10.68 -11.39 9.39
C SER A 60 -9.42 -10.52 9.23
N ILE A 61 -9.61 -9.31 8.70
CA ILE A 61 -8.56 -8.30 8.56
C ILE A 61 -9.15 -6.99 9.06
N ILE A 62 -8.73 -6.56 10.24
CA ILE A 62 -9.27 -5.39 10.92
C ILE A 62 -8.21 -4.29 10.98
N ALA A 63 -8.51 -3.13 10.42
CA ALA A 63 -7.75 -1.91 10.64
C ALA A 63 -8.44 -1.07 11.72
N GLU A 64 -7.70 -0.68 12.74
CA GLU A 64 -8.14 0.31 13.71
C GLU A 64 -7.46 1.65 13.38
N ILE A 65 -8.26 2.65 13.07
CA ILE A 65 -7.80 3.97 12.62
C ILE A 65 -8.55 5.01 13.43
N ASP A 66 -7.81 5.86 14.14
CA ASP A 66 -8.38 6.90 15.02
C ASP A 66 -9.39 6.37 16.05
N GLY A 67 -9.20 5.13 16.51
CA GLY A 67 -10.06 4.46 17.48
C GLY A 67 -11.28 3.76 16.88
N GLU A 68 -11.49 3.86 15.57
CA GLU A 68 -12.56 3.14 14.87
C GLU A 68 -12.02 1.85 14.23
N LYS A 69 -12.77 0.77 14.39
CA LYS A 69 -12.44 -0.54 13.78
C LYS A 69 -13.14 -0.70 12.44
N HIS A 70 -12.34 -1.03 11.44
CA HIS A 70 -12.80 -1.25 10.08
C HIS A 70 -12.44 -2.67 9.65
N GLU A 71 -13.45 -3.52 9.42
CA GLU A 71 -13.23 -4.80 8.75
C GLU A 71 -12.93 -4.55 7.28
N LEU A 72 -11.79 -5.07 6.79
CA LEU A 72 -11.34 -4.87 5.41
C LEU A 72 -11.84 -5.96 4.46
N VAL A 73 -12.15 -7.16 4.98
CA VAL A 73 -12.65 -8.27 4.15
C VAL A 73 -13.99 -7.88 3.53
N GLY A 74 -14.03 -7.92 2.20
CA GLY A 74 -15.22 -7.54 1.42
C GLY A 74 -15.31 -6.07 1.03
N ARG A 75 -14.39 -5.20 1.49
CA ARG A 75 -14.27 -3.83 0.97
C ARG A 75 -13.59 -3.83 -0.39
N THR A 76 -13.88 -2.81 -1.18
CA THR A 76 -13.14 -2.54 -2.42
C THR A 76 -11.78 -1.91 -2.12
N THR A 77 -10.84 -2.03 -3.06
CA THR A 77 -9.50 -1.40 -2.91
C THR A 77 -9.62 0.10 -2.69
N GLU A 78 -10.55 0.78 -3.38
CA GLU A 78 -10.79 2.21 -3.23
C GLU A 78 -11.22 2.55 -1.79
N GLN A 79 -12.14 1.78 -1.22
CA GLN A 79 -12.60 1.97 0.17
C GLN A 79 -11.47 1.78 1.18
N ILE A 80 -10.56 0.83 0.92
CA ILE A 80 -9.40 0.58 1.78
C ILE A 80 -8.39 1.73 1.67
N VAL A 81 -8.13 2.21 0.46
CA VAL A 81 -7.27 3.38 0.24
C VAL A 81 -7.86 4.65 0.88
N ASP A 82 -9.19 4.80 0.90
CA ASP A 82 -9.86 5.92 1.59
C ASP A 82 -9.64 5.93 3.11
N LEU A 83 -9.38 4.77 3.69
CA LEU A 83 -8.99 4.65 5.10
C LEU A 83 -7.52 5.04 5.36
N GLY A 84 -6.74 5.34 4.32
CA GLY A 84 -5.33 5.70 4.43
C GLY A 84 -4.36 4.51 4.33
N ILE A 85 -4.84 3.33 3.95
CA ILE A 85 -4.01 2.14 3.74
C ILE A 85 -3.56 2.13 2.28
N ALA A 86 -2.24 2.08 2.04
CA ALA A 86 -1.67 2.07 0.70
C ALA A 86 -0.72 0.89 0.50
N LEU A 87 -0.65 0.42 -0.73
CA LEU A 87 0.28 -0.61 -1.17
C LEU A 87 1.28 0.00 -2.16
N VAL A 88 2.57 -0.15 -1.86
CA VAL A 88 3.62 0.09 -2.86
C VAL A 88 3.79 -1.20 -3.68
N PRO A 89 3.42 -1.19 -4.97
CA PRO A 89 3.45 -2.41 -5.79
C PRO A 89 4.87 -2.76 -6.21
N GLU A 90 5.12 -4.04 -6.40
CA GLU A 90 6.33 -4.51 -7.05
C GLU A 90 6.39 -4.02 -8.51
N GLY A 91 7.62 -3.83 -9.03
CA GLY A 91 7.84 -3.53 -10.45
C GLY A 91 7.68 -2.07 -10.84
N ARG A 92 7.90 -1.13 -9.88
CA ARG A 92 8.02 0.30 -10.20
C ARG A 92 6.89 0.80 -11.10
N ARG A 93 5.67 0.62 -10.71
CA ARG A 93 4.48 0.91 -11.53
C ARG A 93 4.19 2.40 -11.68
N LEU A 94 5.22 3.16 -12.05
CA LEU A 94 5.13 4.56 -12.41
C LEU A 94 4.82 4.74 -13.91
N PHE A 95 4.51 5.97 -14.30
CA PHE A 95 4.31 6.36 -15.69
C PHE A 95 5.64 6.90 -16.24
N PRO A 96 6.41 6.11 -17.01
CA PRO A 96 7.80 6.43 -17.37
C PRO A 96 7.93 7.63 -18.30
N LYS A 97 6.87 7.96 -19.04
CA LYS A 97 6.81 9.12 -19.96
C LYS A 97 6.37 10.41 -19.28
N LEU A 98 5.96 10.36 -18.04
CA LEU A 98 5.66 11.53 -17.22
C LEU A 98 6.89 11.91 -16.40
N THR A 99 6.97 13.18 -16.01
CA THR A 99 7.98 13.68 -15.10
C THR A 99 7.79 13.12 -13.69
N VAL A 100 8.81 13.28 -12.84
CA VAL A 100 8.72 12.94 -11.41
C VAL A 100 7.53 13.67 -10.76
N GLU A 101 7.43 14.98 -10.99
CA GLU A 101 6.36 15.81 -10.44
C GLU A 101 4.97 15.35 -10.89
N GLU A 102 4.80 15.04 -12.18
CA GLU A 102 3.52 14.53 -12.70
C GLU A 102 3.15 13.17 -12.10
N ASN A 103 4.13 12.26 -11.91
CA ASN A 103 3.88 11.00 -11.23
C ASN A 103 3.42 11.20 -9.78
N LEU A 104 4.04 12.12 -9.03
CA LEU A 104 3.61 12.45 -7.67
C LEU A 104 2.21 13.07 -7.64
N LEU A 105 1.88 13.95 -8.59
CA LEU A 105 0.56 14.56 -8.72
C LEU A 105 -0.54 13.54 -8.98
N LEU A 106 -0.24 12.44 -9.69
CA LEU A 106 -1.19 11.35 -9.88
C LEU A 106 -1.62 10.69 -8.55
N GLY A 107 -0.73 10.70 -7.53
CA GLY A 107 -1.08 10.24 -6.19
C GLY A 107 -2.18 11.07 -5.51
N ALA A 108 -2.38 12.31 -5.94
CA ALA A 108 -3.41 13.22 -5.43
C ALA A 108 -4.71 13.21 -6.26
N PHE A 109 -4.96 12.17 -7.05
CA PHE A 109 -6.16 12.14 -7.92
C PHE A 109 -7.47 12.10 -7.13
N ARG A 110 -7.46 11.61 -5.88
CA ARG A 110 -8.64 11.55 -5.01
C ARG A 110 -9.01 12.93 -4.46
N PRO A 111 -10.32 13.27 -4.34
CA PRO A 111 -10.76 14.58 -3.86
C PRO A 111 -10.15 14.97 -2.52
N LYS A 112 -10.09 14.06 -1.55
CA LYS A 112 -9.51 14.28 -0.21
C LYS A 112 -8.01 14.63 -0.26
N ALA A 113 -7.26 14.09 -1.22
CA ALA A 113 -5.84 14.36 -1.36
C ALA A 113 -5.55 15.67 -2.10
N ARG A 114 -6.54 16.20 -2.86
CA ARG A 114 -6.37 17.42 -3.66
C ARG A 114 -6.30 18.69 -2.83
N SER A 115 -6.96 18.73 -1.66
CA SER A 115 -6.93 19.89 -0.77
C SER A 115 -5.53 20.22 -0.27
N ASP A 116 -4.67 19.21 -0.14
CA ASP A 116 -3.36 19.32 0.50
C ASP A 116 -2.20 19.02 -0.46
N ILE A 117 -2.43 19.12 -1.79
CA ILE A 117 -1.42 18.79 -2.83
C ILE A 117 -0.08 19.48 -2.54
N LYS A 118 -0.09 20.79 -2.24
CA LYS A 118 1.13 21.54 -2.01
C LYS A 118 1.90 20.99 -0.81
N ALA A 119 1.24 20.84 0.33
CA ALA A 119 1.85 20.32 1.55
C ALA A 119 2.38 18.89 1.36
N ASN A 120 1.60 18.05 0.68
CA ASN A 120 2.01 16.67 0.39
C ASN A 120 3.21 16.61 -0.57
N MET A 121 3.26 17.49 -1.58
CA MET A 121 4.40 17.59 -2.49
C MET A 121 5.66 18.08 -1.76
N ASP A 122 5.53 19.10 -0.92
CA ASP A 122 6.62 19.61 -0.11
C ASP A 122 7.17 18.51 0.81
N PHE A 123 6.29 17.76 1.49
CA PHE A 123 6.66 16.61 2.31
C PHE A 123 7.39 15.51 1.50
N CYS A 124 6.93 15.19 0.29
CA CYS A 124 7.60 14.22 -0.58
C CYS A 124 9.02 14.68 -0.95
N PHE A 125 9.20 15.96 -1.29
CA PHE A 125 10.51 16.50 -1.67
C PHE A 125 11.45 16.65 -0.48
N GLU A 126 10.95 16.95 0.70
CA GLU A 126 11.74 16.96 1.93
C GLU A 126 12.18 15.54 2.32
N SER A 127 11.28 14.55 2.19
CA SER A 127 11.58 13.15 2.49
C SER A 127 12.52 12.52 1.48
N PHE A 128 12.46 12.96 0.23
CA PHE A 128 13.25 12.44 -0.90
C PHE A 128 13.91 13.58 -1.71
N PRO A 129 15.00 14.20 -1.22
CA PRO A 129 15.62 15.36 -1.86
C PRO A 129 16.02 15.13 -3.33
N ARG A 130 16.39 13.89 -3.67
CA ARG A 130 16.71 13.50 -5.05
C ARG A 130 15.53 13.69 -6.02
N LEU A 131 14.30 13.51 -5.55
CA LEU A 131 13.12 13.77 -6.37
C LEU A 131 12.91 15.27 -6.60
N ALA A 132 13.24 16.11 -5.60
CA ALA A 132 13.19 17.55 -5.73
C ALA A 132 14.17 18.07 -6.80
N GLU A 133 15.43 17.58 -6.78
CA GLU A 133 16.47 17.93 -7.76
C GLU A 133 16.06 17.57 -9.20
N ARG A 134 15.28 16.49 -9.35
CA ARG A 134 14.93 15.89 -10.64
C ARG A 134 13.44 16.01 -10.99
N ARG A 135 12.71 16.91 -10.33
CA ARG A 135 11.24 17.01 -10.44
C ARG A 135 10.72 17.09 -11.88
N ARG A 136 11.49 17.71 -12.79
CA ARG A 136 11.14 17.86 -14.21
C ARG A 136 11.73 16.78 -15.13
N GLN A 137 12.51 15.85 -14.57
CA GLN A 137 13.07 14.72 -15.34
C GLN A 137 11.99 13.67 -15.58
N LEU A 138 12.05 13.00 -16.75
CA LEU A 138 11.17 11.85 -17.03
C LEU A 138 11.46 10.72 -16.04
N ALA A 139 10.42 10.22 -15.39
CA ALA A 139 10.54 9.20 -14.35
C ALA A 139 11.17 7.89 -14.89
N GLY A 140 10.95 7.56 -16.16
CA GLY A 140 11.56 6.40 -16.81
C GLY A 140 13.08 6.45 -16.94
N SER A 141 13.70 7.64 -16.85
CA SER A 141 15.15 7.82 -16.95
C SER A 141 15.87 7.80 -15.59
N MET A 142 15.14 7.66 -14.51
CA MET A 142 15.70 7.57 -13.15
C MET A 142 16.23 6.17 -12.85
N SER A 143 17.15 6.09 -11.88
CA SER A 143 17.67 4.80 -11.41
C SER A 143 16.56 3.95 -10.78
N GLY A 144 16.81 2.63 -10.69
CA GLY A 144 15.80 1.70 -10.16
C GLY A 144 15.34 1.99 -8.74
N GLY A 145 16.24 2.43 -7.86
CA GLY A 145 15.90 2.81 -6.49
C GLY A 145 15.13 4.13 -6.42
N GLU A 146 15.43 5.08 -7.29
CA GLU A 146 14.72 6.36 -7.35
C GLU A 146 13.31 6.22 -7.93
N GLN A 147 13.07 5.17 -8.74
CA GLN A 147 11.75 4.85 -9.29
C GLN A 147 10.84 4.12 -8.29
N GLN A 148 11.40 3.43 -7.28
CA GLN A 148 10.66 2.71 -6.24
C GLN A 148 10.26 3.64 -5.11
#